data_a117408ce47f16c611665b5bf31c3f2b
#
_entry.id   a117408ce47f16c611665b5bf31c3f2b
#
_cell.length_a   1.000
_cell.length_b   1.000
_cell.length_c   1.000
_cell.angle_alpha   90.00
_cell.angle_beta   90.00
_cell.angle_gamma   90.00
#
_symmetry.space_group_name_H-M   'P 1'
#
loop_
_entity.id
_entity.type
_entity.pdbx_description
1 polymer ?
#
loop_
_entity_poly.entity_id
_entity_poly.type
_entity_poly.pdbx_seq_one_letter_code
_entity_poly.pdbx_strand_id
1 'polypeptide(L)'
;MRNMKVGKIGMRTIKTALAVSLTIFISQVFNLKSPFFAGIAAIIAMQSSVSESFSMAKNRMLSTILGAVIALSFSLIAPENPFFIAIGIIIIIYLCNIFDWKKSIQLSTMVFLSIILNYEEGSRVNYALYRTLDTFIGLVIGTLINYFILPPNIEDKMKISIKNMYSQVKDMLERIIWKEEYIELEGLRQDIVDIEKNYNILKKEIKLNLYKMDDYLNFQHIFDLFENTYNHISIICSIEKSPYIDDKNRRTLEKLFNKKAPLNNREYGDELDLVYNYHLNKILENLSLIDSIL
;
A
#
# COMPACT_ATOMS: atom_id res chain seq x y z
N MET A 1 -3.63 -31.99 12.95
CA MET A 1 -3.65 -31.78 11.49
C MET A 1 -4.36 -30.45 11.20
N ARG A 2 -3.63 -29.45 10.74
CA ARG A 2 -4.17 -28.11 10.46
C ARG A 2 -4.90 -28.21 9.10
N ASN A 3 -6.21 -28.11 9.09
CA ASN A 3 -7.01 -28.05 7.86
C ASN A 3 -6.52 -26.88 7.02
N MET A 4 -5.70 -27.15 6.00
CA MET A 4 -5.34 -26.16 4.99
C MET A 4 -6.62 -25.85 4.20
N LYS A 5 -7.27 -24.73 4.50
CA LYS A 5 -8.30 -24.18 3.61
C LYS A 5 -7.59 -23.81 2.31
N VAL A 6 -7.81 -24.57 1.27
CA VAL A 6 -7.39 -24.22 -0.09
C VAL A 6 -8.14 -22.92 -0.45
N GLY A 7 -7.41 -21.80 -0.39
CA GLY A 7 -7.97 -20.50 -0.72
C GLY A 7 -8.37 -20.47 -2.20
N LYS A 8 -9.47 -19.78 -2.52
CA LYS A 8 -9.86 -19.52 -3.92
C LYS A 8 -8.73 -18.81 -4.64
N ILE A 9 -8.40 -19.24 -5.86
CA ILE A 9 -7.42 -18.56 -6.72
C ILE A 9 -7.90 -17.13 -6.96
N GLY A 10 -7.14 -16.16 -6.47
CA GLY A 10 -7.48 -14.73 -6.60
C GLY A 10 -7.28 -14.24 -8.03
N MET A 11 -8.07 -13.28 -8.46
CA MET A 11 -8.01 -12.67 -9.80
C MET A 11 -6.61 -12.14 -10.14
N ARG A 12 -5.88 -11.63 -9.16
CA ARG A 12 -4.48 -11.20 -9.33
C ARG A 12 -3.57 -12.33 -9.80
N THR A 13 -3.74 -13.53 -9.25
CA THR A 13 -2.95 -14.71 -9.62
C THR A 13 -3.19 -15.08 -11.10
N ILE A 14 -4.46 -15.07 -11.53
CA ILE A 14 -4.84 -15.35 -12.92
C ILE A 14 -4.23 -14.31 -13.86
N LYS A 15 -4.36 -13.04 -13.55
CA LYS A 15 -3.77 -11.94 -14.34
C LYS A 15 -2.26 -12.04 -14.44
N THR A 16 -1.59 -12.38 -13.33
CA THR A 16 -0.13 -12.56 -13.33
C THR A 16 0.29 -13.72 -14.22
N ALA A 17 -0.41 -14.86 -14.14
CA ALA A 17 -0.14 -16.00 -15.00
C ALA A 17 -0.33 -15.66 -16.48
N LEU A 18 -1.40 -14.92 -16.80
CA LEU A 18 -1.69 -14.47 -18.16
C LEU A 18 -0.65 -13.48 -18.68
N ALA A 19 -0.20 -12.54 -17.83
CA ALA A 19 0.86 -11.60 -18.16
C ALA A 19 2.17 -12.31 -18.49
N VAL A 20 2.57 -13.29 -17.68
CA VAL A 20 3.78 -14.08 -17.90
C VAL A 20 3.66 -14.90 -19.17
N SER A 21 2.54 -15.62 -19.35
CA SER A 21 2.31 -16.45 -20.53
C SER A 21 2.38 -15.63 -21.83
N LEU A 22 1.69 -14.48 -21.86
CA LEU A 22 1.71 -13.59 -23.02
C LEU A 22 3.11 -12.99 -23.25
N THR A 23 3.83 -12.64 -22.18
CA THR A 23 5.20 -12.13 -22.28
C THR A 23 6.13 -13.19 -22.89
N ILE A 24 6.05 -14.44 -22.42
CA ILE A 24 6.86 -15.53 -22.96
C ILE A 24 6.51 -15.79 -24.42
N PHE A 25 5.22 -15.84 -24.76
CA PHE A 25 4.77 -16.01 -26.15
C PHE A 25 5.32 -14.93 -27.08
N ILE A 26 5.19 -13.66 -26.68
CA ILE A 26 5.74 -12.51 -27.44
C ILE A 26 7.26 -12.64 -27.54
N SER A 27 7.93 -13.01 -26.45
CA SER A 27 9.40 -13.21 -26.46
C SER A 27 9.84 -14.28 -27.45
N GLN A 28 9.06 -15.36 -27.58
CA GLN A 28 9.34 -16.44 -28.56
C GLN A 28 9.11 -15.97 -30.01
N VAL A 29 8.00 -15.24 -30.26
CA VAL A 29 7.69 -14.69 -31.59
C VAL A 29 8.76 -13.72 -32.07
N PHE A 30 9.27 -12.88 -31.19
CA PHE A 30 10.32 -11.90 -31.51
C PHE A 30 11.75 -12.44 -31.33
N ASN A 31 11.93 -13.74 -31.04
CA ASN A 31 13.22 -14.38 -30.80
C ASN A 31 14.09 -13.64 -29.80
N LEU A 32 13.49 -13.19 -28.70
CA LEU A 32 14.22 -12.51 -27.62
C LEU A 32 15.23 -13.47 -26.96
N LYS A 33 16.39 -12.93 -26.60
CA LYS A 33 17.51 -13.75 -26.08
C LYS A 33 17.23 -14.37 -24.72
N SER A 34 16.39 -13.73 -23.88
CA SER A 34 16.12 -14.20 -22.53
C SER A 34 14.67 -14.00 -22.09
N PRO A 35 13.72 -14.82 -22.54
CA PRO A 35 12.32 -14.78 -22.12
C PRO A 35 12.14 -14.83 -20.59
N PHE A 36 13.08 -15.44 -19.87
CA PHE A 36 13.09 -15.53 -18.40
C PHE A 36 13.07 -14.16 -17.74
N PHE A 37 13.89 -13.21 -18.18
CA PHE A 37 13.93 -11.87 -17.57
C PHE A 37 12.72 -11.03 -17.93
N ALA A 38 12.19 -11.22 -19.14
CA ALA A 38 10.93 -10.60 -19.53
C ALA A 38 9.76 -11.12 -18.66
N GLY A 39 9.70 -12.43 -18.40
CA GLY A 39 8.72 -13.04 -17.52
C GLY A 39 8.79 -12.51 -16.09
N ILE A 40 10.00 -12.42 -15.50
CA ILE A 40 10.19 -11.83 -14.18
C ILE A 40 9.76 -10.36 -14.16
N ALA A 41 10.07 -9.59 -15.20
CA ALA A 41 9.67 -8.19 -15.29
C ALA A 41 8.14 -8.04 -15.34
N ALA A 42 7.44 -8.92 -16.08
CA ALA A 42 5.98 -8.95 -16.11
C ALA A 42 5.37 -9.28 -14.73
N ILE A 43 5.92 -10.25 -13.98
CA ILE A 43 5.46 -10.55 -12.61
C ILE A 43 5.59 -9.32 -11.71
N ILE A 44 6.71 -8.63 -11.78
CA ILE A 44 6.99 -7.47 -10.93
C ILE A 44 6.12 -6.27 -11.30
N ALA A 45 5.78 -6.11 -12.57
CA ALA A 45 4.87 -5.06 -13.02
C ALA A 45 3.43 -5.23 -12.51
N MET A 46 3.04 -6.45 -12.09
CA MET A 46 1.70 -6.75 -11.56
C MET A 46 1.54 -6.28 -10.12
N GLN A 47 1.30 -4.99 -9.95
CA GLN A 47 1.07 -4.36 -8.64
C GLN A 47 -0.41 -4.33 -8.24
N SER A 48 -0.68 -3.86 -7.03
CA SER A 48 -2.03 -3.76 -6.45
C SER A 48 -2.87 -2.62 -7.03
N SER A 49 -2.24 -1.71 -7.78
CA SER A 49 -2.90 -0.63 -8.51
C SER A 49 -2.20 -0.37 -9.85
N VAL A 50 -2.86 0.37 -10.73
CA VAL A 50 -2.29 0.75 -12.05
C VAL A 50 -1.15 1.77 -11.86
N SER A 51 -1.34 2.75 -11.00
CA SER A 51 -0.34 3.77 -10.69
C SER A 51 0.93 3.16 -10.07
N GLU A 52 0.77 2.16 -9.20
CA GLU A 52 1.91 1.42 -8.66
C GLU A 52 2.62 0.59 -9.72
N SER A 53 1.86 -0.05 -10.64
CA SER A 53 2.46 -0.79 -11.77
C SER A 53 3.30 0.12 -12.64
N PHE A 54 2.81 1.30 -12.99
CA PHE A 54 3.54 2.27 -13.79
C PHE A 54 4.79 2.80 -13.08
N SER A 55 4.64 3.17 -11.80
CA SER A 55 5.77 3.63 -10.98
C SER A 55 6.84 2.54 -10.82
N MET A 56 6.42 1.30 -10.58
CA MET A 56 7.32 0.16 -10.47
C MET A 56 8.03 -0.11 -11.80
N ALA A 57 7.30 -0.11 -12.92
CA ALA A 57 7.88 -0.31 -14.25
C ALA A 57 8.93 0.76 -14.57
N LYS A 58 8.64 2.04 -14.31
CA LYS A 58 9.58 3.14 -14.49
C LYS A 58 10.84 2.96 -13.65
N ASN A 59 10.69 2.74 -12.33
CA ASN A 59 11.82 2.63 -11.42
C ASN A 59 12.69 1.41 -11.76
N ARG A 60 12.04 0.29 -12.13
CA ARG A 60 12.74 -0.92 -12.55
C ARG A 60 13.50 -0.72 -13.86
N MET A 61 12.92 -0.06 -14.83
CA MET A 61 13.60 0.23 -16.11
C MET A 61 14.83 1.08 -15.87
N LEU A 62 14.69 2.17 -15.11
CA LEU A 62 15.81 3.06 -14.80
C LEU A 62 16.91 2.36 -13.99
N SER A 63 16.55 1.53 -13.01
CA SER A 63 17.54 0.77 -12.24
C SER A 63 18.23 -0.34 -13.07
N THR A 64 17.52 -0.93 -14.04
CA THR A 64 18.12 -1.87 -15.00
C THR A 64 19.16 -1.20 -15.88
N ILE A 65 18.83 -0.02 -16.41
CA ILE A 65 19.78 0.78 -17.20
C ILE A 65 21.00 1.17 -16.35
N LEU A 66 20.79 1.61 -15.10
CA LEU A 66 21.87 1.93 -14.18
C LEU A 66 22.79 0.73 -13.95
N GLY A 67 22.23 -0.44 -13.65
CA GLY A 67 22.98 -1.68 -13.46
C GLY A 67 23.78 -2.07 -14.71
N ALA A 68 23.19 -1.91 -15.90
CA ALA A 68 23.83 -2.19 -17.17
C ALA A 68 25.00 -1.22 -17.46
N VAL A 69 24.81 0.08 -17.25
CA VAL A 69 25.84 1.10 -17.45
C VAL A 69 27.04 0.86 -16.53
N ILE A 70 26.79 0.61 -15.25
CA ILE A 70 27.86 0.32 -14.28
C ILE A 70 28.57 -0.96 -14.65
N ALA A 71 27.85 -2.03 -15.04
CA ALA A 71 28.45 -3.29 -15.48
C ALA A 71 29.40 -3.10 -16.69
N LEU A 72 28.95 -2.35 -17.70
CA LEU A 72 29.75 -2.05 -18.87
C LEU A 72 31.00 -1.25 -18.50
N SER A 73 30.88 -0.22 -17.64
CA SER A 73 32.03 0.58 -17.20
C SER A 73 33.06 -0.27 -16.45
N PHE A 74 32.63 -1.12 -15.55
CA PHE A 74 33.52 -2.01 -14.79
C PHE A 74 34.10 -3.12 -15.65
N SER A 75 33.41 -3.58 -16.68
CA SER A 75 33.91 -4.58 -17.61
C SER A 75 35.09 -4.11 -18.47
N LEU A 76 35.24 -2.77 -18.64
CA LEU A 76 36.38 -2.18 -19.33
C LEU A 76 37.63 -2.12 -18.45
N ILE A 77 37.48 -2.05 -17.13
CA ILE A 77 38.60 -1.85 -16.20
C ILE A 77 39.15 -3.20 -15.72
N ALA A 78 38.32 -4.06 -15.20
CA ALA A 78 38.70 -5.35 -14.63
C ALA A 78 37.53 -6.33 -14.66
N PRO A 79 37.27 -6.99 -15.80
CA PRO A 79 36.20 -7.96 -15.91
C PRO A 79 36.45 -9.13 -14.95
N GLU A 80 35.36 -9.57 -14.28
CA GLU A 80 35.34 -10.78 -13.40
C GLU A 80 36.16 -10.68 -12.11
N ASN A 81 36.80 -9.55 -11.83
CA ASN A 81 37.53 -9.39 -10.57
C ASN A 81 36.56 -9.19 -9.40
N PRO A 82 36.56 -10.10 -8.37
CA PRO A 82 35.61 -10.03 -7.25
C PRO A 82 35.65 -8.72 -6.46
N PHE A 83 36.83 -8.09 -6.35
CA PHE A 83 36.97 -6.81 -5.66
C PHE A 83 36.23 -5.67 -6.39
N PHE A 84 36.38 -5.59 -7.71
CA PHE A 84 35.65 -4.60 -8.52
C PHE A 84 34.15 -4.89 -8.59
N ILE A 85 33.76 -6.16 -8.57
CA ILE A 85 32.34 -6.55 -8.47
C ILE A 85 31.74 -6.03 -7.15
N ALA A 86 32.41 -6.18 -6.03
CA ALA A 86 31.98 -5.67 -4.75
C ALA A 86 31.78 -4.13 -4.76
N ILE A 87 32.74 -3.40 -5.31
CA ILE A 87 32.64 -1.93 -5.47
C ILE A 87 31.45 -1.56 -6.37
N GLY A 88 31.24 -2.25 -7.48
CA GLY A 88 30.12 -2.00 -8.39
C GLY A 88 28.76 -2.20 -7.70
N ILE A 89 28.63 -3.26 -6.89
CA ILE A 89 27.40 -3.51 -6.09
C ILE A 89 27.17 -2.38 -5.09
N ILE A 90 28.20 -1.93 -4.38
CA ILE A 90 28.09 -0.83 -3.40
C ILE A 90 27.60 0.45 -4.12
N ILE A 91 28.15 0.77 -5.28
CA ILE A 91 27.75 1.95 -6.07
C ILE A 91 26.29 1.83 -6.50
N ILE A 92 25.85 0.67 -6.99
CA ILE A 92 24.46 0.44 -7.41
C ILE A 92 23.51 0.62 -6.23
N ILE A 93 23.79 0.01 -5.07
CA ILE A 93 22.97 0.13 -3.88
C ILE A 93 22.87 1.60 -3.44
N TYR A 94 23.99 2.29 -3.40
CA TYR A 94 24.07 3.71 -3.02
C TYR A 94 23.23 4.60 -3.95
N LEU A 95 23.41 4.47 -5.26
CA LEU A 95 22.65 5.25 -6.25
C LEU A 95 21.15 4.90 -6.23
N CYS A 96 20.78 3.63 -6.12
CA CYS A 96 19.38 3.24 -6.00
C CYS A 96 18.73 3.81 -4.73
N ASN A 97 19.45 3.96 -3.63
CA ASN A 97 18.95 4.60 -2.42
C ASN A 97 18.76 6.12 -2.62
N ILE A 98 19.71 6.81 -3.27
CA ILE A 98 19.59 8.25 -3.58
C ILE A 98 18.36 8.53 -4.46
N PHE A 99 18.13 7.69 -5.47
CA PHE A 99 16.99 7.86 -6.39
C PHE A 99 15.66 7.28 -5.88
N ASP A 100 15.62 6.77 -4.63
CA ASP A 100 14.46 6.10 -4.03
C ASP A 100 13.94 4.88 -4.81
N TRP A 101 14.85 4.15 -5.47
CA TRP A 101 14.56 2.90 -6.20
C TRP A 101 14.80 1.66 -5.33
N LYS A 102 14.54 1.75 -4.03
CA LYS A 102 14.83 0.69 -3.03
C LYS A 102 14.29 -0.69 -3.42
N LYS A 103 13.06 -0.73 -3.96
CA LYS A 103 12.42 -1.97 -4.43
C LYS A 103 13.09 -2.61 -5.65
N SER A 104 13.97 -1.88 -6.34
CA SER A 104 14.65 -2.34 -7.56
C SER A 104 16.13 -2.68 -7.34
N ILE A 105 16.67 -2.50 -6.13
CA ILE A 105 18.09 -2.74 -5.82
C ILE A 105 18.51 -4.16 -6.21
N GLN A 106 17.78 -5.18 -5.73
CA GLN A 106 18.09 -6.60 -5.99
C GLN A 106 18.18 -6.89 -7.49
N LEU A 107 17.28 -6.30 -8.26
CA LEU A 107 17.18 -6.54 -9.70
C LEU A 107 18.25 -5.79 -10.49
N SER A 108 18.60 -4.58 -10.06
CA SER A 108 19.71 -3.82 -10.64
C SER A 108 21.04 -4.56 -10.43
N THR A 109 21.28 -5.06 -9.22
CA THR A 109 22.47 -5.87 -8.90
C THR A 109 22.50 -7.21 -9.65
N MET A 110 21.34 -7.86 -9.84
CA MET A 110 21.26 -9.06 -10.68
C MET A 110 21.60 -8.80 -12.14
N VAL A 111 21.13 -7.67 -12.71
CA VAL A 111 21.47 -7.26 -14.08
C VAL A 111 22.97 -6.98 -14.18
N PHE A 112 23.54 -6.23 -13.24
CA PHE A 112 24.97 -5.96 -13.16
C PHE A 112 25.78 -7.27 -13.15
N LEU A 113 25.45 -8.20 -12.24
CA LEU A 113 26.14 -9.51 -12.16
C LEU A 113 25.96 -10.32 -13.44
N SER A 114 24.77 -10.32 -14.03
CA SER A 114 24.52 -11.08 -15.26
C SER A 114 25.34 -10.57 -16.44
N ILE A 115 25.63 -9.26 -16.52
CA ILE A 115 26.44 -8.68 -17.58
C ILE A 115 27.93 -8.91 -17.35
N ILE A 116 28.40 -8.86 -16.09
CA ILE A 116 29.81 -9.05 -15.77
C ILE A 116 30.23 -10.52 -15.88
N LEU A 117 29.40 -11.45 -15.37
CA LEU A 117 29.75 -12.87 -15.20
C LEU A 117 29.30 -13.76 -16.38
N ASN A 118 28.18 -13.44 -17.06
CA ASN A 118 27.70 -14.25 -18.18
C ASN A 118 28.23 -13.70 -19.50
N TYR A 119 29.49 -13.96 -19.74
CA TYR A 119 30.15 -13.68 -21.01
C TYR A 119 30.14 -14.94 -21.87
N GLU A 120 29.06 -15.20 -22.58
CA GLU A 120 29.00 -16.14 -23.69
C GLU A 120 29.11 -15.37 -25.00
N GLU A 121 29.98 -15.84 -25.91
CA GLU A 121 30.24 -15.43 -27.29
C GLU A 121 29.48 -14.20 -27.81
N GLY A 122 30.08 -13.01 -27.72
CA GLY A 122 29.51 -11.76 -28.24
C GLY A 122 29.93 -10.52 -27.48
N SER A 123 29.48 -9.35 -27.94
CA SER A 123 29.75 -8.09 -27.26
C SER A 123 28.94 -7.99 -25.96
N ARG A 124 29.56 -7.69 -24.82
CA ARG A 124 28.89 -7.38 -23.53
C ARG A 124 27.86 -6.26 -23.70
N VAL A 125 28.10 -5.34 -24.61
CA VAL A 125 27.17 -4.26 -24.96
C VAL A 125 25.87 -4.84 -25.53
N ASN A 126 25.97 -5.77 -26.49
CA ASN A 126 24.78 -6.43 -27.05
C ASN A 126 24.00 -7.21 -25.98
N TYR A 127 24.69 -7.90 -25.08
CA TYR A 127 24.06 -8.60 -23.98
C TYR A 127 23.32 -7.63 -23.04
N ALA A 128 23.92 -6.51 -22.68
CA ALA A 128 23.30 -5.47 -21.86
C ALA A 128 22.07 -4.86 -22.54
N LEU A 129 22.13 -4.62 -23.84
CA LEU A 129 20.98 -4.14 -24.63
C LEU A 129 19.85 -5.16 -24.65
N TYR A 130 20.13 -6.43 -24.91
CA TYR A 130 19.11 -7.49 -24.86
C TYR A 130 18.46 -7.60 -23.49
N ARG A 131 19.24 -7.55 -22.40
CA ARG A 131 18.70 -7.54 -21.02
C ARG A 131 17.75 -6.38 -20.77
N THR A 132 18.10 -5.21 -21.23
CA THR A 132 17.28 -4.01 -21.10
C THR A 132 15.99 -4.13 -21.90
N LEU A 133 16.09 -4.63 -23.14
CA LEU A 133 14.91 -4.88 -23.99
C LEU A 133 13.98 -5.94 -23.43
N ASP A 134 14.51 -7.09 -22.97
CA ASP A 134 13.71 -8.15 -22.33
C ASP A 134 12.94 -7.59 -21.12
N THR A 135 13.62 -6.81 -20.27
CA THR A 135 12.99 -6.16 -19.13
C THR A 135 11.90 -5.18 -19.57
N PHE A 136 12.17 -4.35 -20.57
CA PHE A 136 11.21 -3.38 -21.09
C PHE A 136 9.93 -4.06 -21.59
N ILE A 137 10.04 -5.09 -22.40
CA ILE A 137 8.91 -5.83 -22.97
C ILE A 137 8.07 -6.45 -21.84
N GLY A 138 8.71 -7.09 -20.86
CA GLY A 138 8.00 -7.66 -19.73
C GLY A 138 7.26 -6.62 -18.89
N LEU A 139 7.88 -5.47 -18.63
CA LEU A 139 7.26 -4.37 -17.89
C LEU A 139 6.07 -3.78 -18.64
N VAL A 140 6.20 -3.57 -19.95
CA VAL A 140 5.12 -3.04 -20.80
C VAL A 140 3.94 -3.98 -20.79
N ILE A 141 4.15 -5.27 -21.09
CA ILE A 141 3.07 -6.28 -21.14
C ILE A 141 2.40 -6.41 -19.77
N GLY A 142 3.18 -6.54 -18.68
CA GLY A 142 2.63 -6.66 -17.33
C GLY A 142 1.80 -5.45 -16.93
N THR A 143 2.29 -4.24 -17.23
CA THR A 143 1.56 -2.99 -16.94
C THR A 143 0.29 -2.86 -17.76
N LEU A 144 0.33 -3.17 -19.07
CA LEU A 144 -0.84 -3.13 -19.95
C LEU A 144 -1.91 -4.14 -19.51
N ILE A 145 -1.52 -5.36 -19.16
CA ILE A 145 -2.45 -6.35 -18.63
C ILE A 145 -3.09 -5.88 -17.32
N ASN A 146 -2.31 -5.28 -16.42
CA ASN A 146 -2.87 -4.75 -15.18
C ASN A 146 -3.83 -3.57 -15.42
N TYR A 147 -3.61 -2.80 -16.47
CA TYR A 147 -4.47 -1.68 -16.85
C TYR A 147 -5.76 -2.15 -17.55
N PHE A 148 -5.65 -3.04 -18.55
CA PHE A 148 -6.80 -3.41 -19.40
C PHE A 148 -7.64 -4.57 -18.87
N ILE A 149 -7.01 -5.52 -18.17
CA ILE A 149 -7.71 -6.71 -17.68
C ILE A 149 -8.12 -6.52 -16.23
N LEU A 150 -9.40 -6.15 -16.00
CA LEU A 150 -9.97 -5.97 -14.67
C LEU A 150 -9.07 -5.10 -13.76
N PRO A 151 -8.93 -3.81 -14.02
CA PRO A 151 -8.08 -2.95 -13.23
C PRO A 151 -8.43 -3.06 -11.74
N PRO A 152 -7.44 -3.01 -10.84
CA PRO A 152 -7.70 -3.08 -9.41
C PRO A 152 -8.59 -1.91 -8.99
N ASN A 153 -9.75 -2.20 -8.39
CA ASN A 153 -10.65 -1.17 -7.90
C ASN A 153 -10.20 -0.71 -6.51
N ILE A 154 -9.52 0.42 -6.44
CA ILE A 154 -9.04 1.02 -5.18
C ILE A 154 -10.20 1.66 -4.42
N GLU A 155 -11.19 2.21 -5.12
CA GLU A 155 -12.36 2.83 -4.52
C GLU A 155 -13.17 1.83 -3.69
N ASP A 156 -13.49 0.64 -4.23
CA ASP A 156 -14.20 -0.39 -3.48
C ASP A 156 -13.40 -0.84 -2.25
N LYS A 157 -12.07 -0.97 -2.37
CA LYS A 157 -11.22 -1.28 -1.23
C LYS A 157 -11.29 -0.20 -0.16
N MET A 158 -11.26 1.07 -0.56
CA MET A 158 -11.41 2.21 0.36
C MET A 158 -12.76 2.15 1.08
N LYS A 159 -13.87 1.97 0.36
CA LYS A 159 -15.22 1.85 0.93
C LYS A 159 -15.31 0.72 1.95
N ILE A 160 -14.74 -0.44 1.64
CA ILE A 160 -14.71 -1.58 2.57
C ILE A 160 -13.86 -1.25 3.81
N SER A 161 -12.68 -0.67 3.65
CA SER A 161 -11.80 -0.30 4.77
C SER A 161 -12.46 0.73 5.67
N ILE A 162 -13.13 1.73 5.11
CA ILE A 162 -13.87 2.76 5.84
C ILE A 162 -15.02 2.14 6.64
N LYS A 163 -15.82 1.24 6.03
CA LYS A 163 -16.89 0.52 6.73
C LYS A 163 -16.38 -0.32 7.90
N ASN A 164 -15.31 -1.04 7.69
CA ASN A 164 -14.70 -1.87 8.73
C ASN A 164 -14.20 -1.00 9.89
N MET A 165 -13.52 0.09 9.58
CA MET A 165 -13.03 1.03 10.58
C MET A 165 -14.15 1.72 11.35
N TYR A 166 -15.23 2.14 10.67
CA TYR A 166 -16.41 2.69 11.31
C TYR A 166 -17.03 1.69 12.32
N SER A 167 -17.18 0.43 11.90
CA SER A 167 -17.68 -0.64 12.78
C SER A 167 -16.75 -0.89 13.97
N GLN A 168 -15.45 -0.88 13.76
CA GLN A 168 -14.44 -1.07 14.81
C GLN A 168 -14.46 0.06 15.82
N VAL A 169 -14.52 1.32 15.37
CA VAL A 169 -14.62 2.48 16.27
C VAL A 169 -15.91 2.43 17.09
N LYS A 170 -17.04 2.02 16.49
CA LYS A 170 -18.30 1.81 17.24
C LYS A 170 -18.15 0.72 18.29
N ASP A 171 -17.59 -0.43 17.96
CA ASP A 171 -17.33 -1.51 18.91
C ASP A 171 -16.43 -1.05 20.07
N MET A 172 -15.36 -0.33 19.76
CA MET A 172 -14.47 0.26 20.77
C MET A 172 -15.22 1.19 21.72
N LEU A 173 -16.03 2.09 21.20
CA LEU A 173 -16.84 2.99 22.04
C LEU A 173 -17.86 2.24 22.87
N GLU A 174 -18.51 1.20 22.32
CA GLU A 174 -19.42 0.37 23.08
C GLU A 174 -18.71 -0.31 24.27
N ARG A 175 -17.51 -0.81 24.05
CA ARG A 175 -16.71 -1.44 25.10
C ARG A 175 -16.26 -0.44 26.16
N ILE A 176 -15.81 0.75 25.75
CA ILE A 176 -15.43 1.81 26.69
C ILE A 176 -16.63 2.25 27.53
N ILE A 177 -17.77 2.54 26.92
CA ILE A 177 -18.90 3.24 27.58
C ILE A 177 -19.80 2.28 28.35
N TRP A 178 -20.10 1.09 27.80
CA TRP A 178 -21.06 0.16 28.43
C TRP A 178 -20.40 -0.97 29.22
N LYS A 179 -19.13 -1.29 28.91
CA LYS A 179 -18.42 -2.39 29.60
C LYS A 179 -17.27 -1.90 30.45
N GLU A 180 -16.94 -0.60 30.40
CA GLU A 180 -15.80 0.00 31.11
C GLU A 180 -14.48 -0.76 30.87
N GLU A 181 -14.31 -1.33 29.65
CA GLU A 181 -13.13 -2.09 29.29
C GLU A 181 -11.99 -1.15 28.86
N TYR A 182 -10.78 -1.46 29.34
CA TYR A 182 -9.58 -0.83 28.78
C TYR A 182 -9.33 -1.33 27.36
N ILE A 183 -9.07 -0.43 26.42
CA ILE A 183 -8.87 -0.75 25.01
C ILE A 183 -7.47 -0.32 24.57
N GLU A 184 -6.77 -1.23 23.92
CA GLU A 184 -5.52 -0.95 23.25
C GLU A 184 -5.78 -0.32 21.88
N LEU A 185 -5.19 0.86 21.62
CA LEU A 185 -5.45 1.66 20.40
C LEU A 185 -4.49 1.34 19.24
N GLU A 186 -3.49 0.47 19.46
CA GLU A 186 -2.48 0.17 18.44
C GLU A 186 -3.11 -0.42 17.16
N GLY A 187 -4.12 -1.28 17.29
CA GLY A 187 -4.85 -1.83 16.14
C GLY A 187 -5.53 -0.73 15.31
N LEU A 188 -6.22 0.21 15.96
CA LEU A 188 -6.88 1.33 15.29
C LEU A 188 -5.88 2.24 14.57
N ARG A 189 -4.74 2.49 15.19
CA ARG A 189 -3.66 3.26 14.57
C ARG A 189 -3.13 2.60 13.29
N GLN A 190 -2.95 1.27 13.32
CA GLN A 190 -2.51 0.53 12.14
C GLN A 190 -3.53 0.60 11.00
N ASP A 191 -4.82 0.51 11.31
CA ASP A 191 -5.88 0.61 10.31
C ASP A 191 -5.95 2.01 9.68
N ILE A 192 -5.71 3.07 10.45
CA ILE A 192 -5.58 4.45 9.93
C ILE A 192 -4.42 4.54 8.93
N VAL A 193 -3.24 3.99 9.27
CA VAL A 193 -2.07 3.97 8.38
C VAL A 193 -2.37 3.20 7.08
N ASP A 194 -3.11 2.10 7.15
CA ASP A 194 -3.48 1.32 5.97
C ASP A 194 -4.51 2.05 5.08
N ILE A 195 -5.45 2.80 5.67
CA ILE A 195 -6.37 3.68 4.93
C ILE A 195 -5.60 4.83 4.27
N GLU A 196 -4.69 5.48 4.99
CA GLU A 196 -3.83 6.54 4.44
C GLU A 196 -3.03 6.06 3.23
N LYS A 197 -2.46 4.85 3.31
CA LYS A 197 -1.75 4.24 2.20
C LYS A 197 -2.65 4.04 0.98
N ASN A 198 -3.86 3.51 1.16
CA ASN A 198 -4.83 3.33 0.08
C ASN A 198 -5.29 4.67 -0.50
N TYR A 199 -5.50 5.67 0.34
CA TYR A 199 -5.81 7.04 -0.06
C TYR A 199 -4.69 7.66 -0.92
N ASN A 200 -3.42 7.49 -0.53
CA ASN A 200 -2.28 7.94 -1.31
C ASN A 200 -2.16 7.24 -2.67
N ILE A 201 -2.58 5.98 -2.78
CA ILE A 201 -2.67 5.26 -4.06
C ILE A 201 -3.80 5.87 -4.90
N LEU A 202 -4.99 6.08 -4.34
CA LEU A 202 -6.12 6.69 -5.03
C LEU A 202 -5.76 8.07 -5.59
N LYS A 203 -5.06 8.90 -4.80
CA LYS A 203 -4.54 10.21 -5.25
C LYS A 203 -3.66 10.12 -6.50
N LYS A 204 -2.84 9.09 -6.59
CA LYS A 204 -2.01 8.85 -7.78
C LYS A 204 -2.84 8.38 -8.98
N GLU A 205 -3.85 7.57 -8.75
CA GLU A 205 -4.74 7.07 -9.81
C GLU A 205 -5.63 8.17 -10.39
N ILE A 206 -6.09 9.10 -9.56
CA ILE A 206 -6.81 10.30 -10.03
C ILE A 206 -5.92 11.15 -10.94
N LYS A 207 -4.63 11.32 -10.60
CA LYS A 207 -3.68 12.02 -11.48
C LYS A 207 -3.49 11.34 -12.84
N LEU A 208 -3.79 10.05 -12.95
CA LEU A 208 -3.79 9.30 -14.20
C LEU A 208 -5.17 9.30 -14.90
N ASN A 209 -6.13 10.10 -14.42
CA ASN A 209 -7.51 10.17 -14.90
C ASN A 209 -8.29 8.84 -14.84
N LEU A 210 -7.95 7.99 -13.87
CA LEU A 210 -8.63 6.70 -13.67
C LEU A 210 -9.87 6.83 -12.78
N TYR A 211 -9.95 7.87 -11.97
CA TYR A 211 -11.06 8.18 -11.05
C TYR A 211 -11.41 9.65 -11.07
N LYS A 212 -12.65 10.00 -10.67
CA LYS A 212 -13.12 11.38 -10.58
C LYS A 212 -12.62 12.08 -9.31
N MET A 213 -12.50 13.41 -9.39
CA MET A 213 -12.03 14.25 -8.29
C MET A 213 -12.99 14.25 -7.08
N ASP A 214 -14.29 14.12 -7.33
CA ASP A 214 -15.32 14.17 -6.28
C ASP A 214 -15.19 13.00 -5.30
N ASP A 215 -14.89 11.80 -5.81
CA ASP A 215 -14.67 10.60 -4.98
C ASP A 215 -13.47 10.81 -4.04
N TYR A 216 -12.42 11.48 -4.51
CA TYR A 216 -11.24 11.79 -3.73
C TYR A 216 -11.52 12.76 -2.57
N LEU A 217 -12.29 13.82 -2.79
CA LEU A 217 -12.60 14.81 -1.76
C LEU A 217 -13.42 14.20 -0.62
N ASN A 218 -14.35 13.31 -0.94
CA ASN A 218 -15.13 12.59 0.06
C ASN A 218 -14.25 11.68 0.92
N PHE A 219 -13.34 10.93 0.31
CA PHE A 219 -12.42 10.06 1.05
C PHE A 219 -11.42 10.84 1.92
N GLN A 220 -10.96 12.00 1.47
CA GLN A 220 -10.10 12.87 2.27
C GLN A 220 -10.82 13.32 3.54
N HIS A 221 -12.04 13.82 3.39
CA HIS A 221 -12.82 14.28 4.53
C HIS A 221 -13.08 13.15 5.55
N ILE A 222 -13.43 11.95 5.07
CA ILE A 222 -13.62 10.78 5.95
C ILE A 222 -12.32 10.40 6.67
N PHE A 223 -11.19 10.44 5.98
CA PHE A 223 -9.88 10.17 6.60
C PHE A 223 -9.59 11.15 7.73
N ASP A 224 -9.75 12.46 7.48
CA ASP A 224 -9.55 13.50 8.49
C ASP A 224 -10.47 13.31 9.71
N LEU A 225 -11.72 12.87 9.48
CA LEU A 225 -12.66 12.54 10.57
C LEU A 225 -12.19 11.34 11.41
N PHE A 226 -11.65 10.31 10.80
CA PHE A 226 -11.11 9.16 11.55
C PHE A 226 -9.86 9.52 12.34
N GLU A 227 -8.94 10.29 11.79
CA GLU A 227 -7.74 10.74 12.49
C GLU A 227 -8.12 11.61 13.72
N ASN A 228 -9.05 12.54 13.55
CA ASN A 228 -9.60 13.31 14.65
C ASN A 228 -10.28 12.42 15.69
N THR A 229 -11.06 11.42 15.26
CA THR A 229 -11.73 10.48 16.16
C THR A 229 -10.73 9.67 16.98
N TYR A 230 -9.66 9.18 16.36
CA TYR A 230 -8.57 8.49 17.06
C TYR A 230 -7.96 9.36 18.16
N ASN A 231 -7.65 10.63 17.86
CA ASN A 231 -7.09 11.54 18.83
C ASN A 231 -8.03 11.77 20.02
N HIS A 232 -9.32 11.94 19.79
CA HIS A 232 -10.30 12.10 20.85
C HIS A 232 -10.50 10.81 21.66
N ILE A 233 -10.52 9.64 21.05
CA ILE A 233 -10.60 8.36 21.75
C ILE A 233 -9.38 8.15 22.65
N SER A 234 -8.17 8.50 22.17
CA SER A 234 -6.95 8.34 22.94
C SER A 234 -6.97 9.18 24.24
N ILE A 235 -7.58 10.37 24.19
CA ILE A 235 -7.75 11.21 25.39
C ILE A 235 -8.79 10.59 26.33
N ILE A 236 -9.93 10.10 25.82
CA ILE A 236 -10.94 9.42 26.63
C ILE A 236 -10.33 8.20 27.34
N CYS A 237 -9.54 7.39 26.64
CA CYS A 237 -8.89 6.22 27.20
C CYS A 237 -7.82 6.56 28.27
N SER A 238 -7.30 7.79 28.28
CA SER A 238 -6.34 8.24 29.30
C SER A 238 -6.99 8.70 30.60
N ILE A 239 -8.33 8.83 30.64
CA ILE A 239 -9.08 9.24 31.82
C ILE A 239 -9.40 7.98 32.66
N GLU A 240 -8.77 7.89 33.82
CA GLU A 240 -8.85 6.69 34.70
C GLU A 240 -10.17 6.54 35.48
N LYS A 241 -11.09 7.51 35.42
CA LYS A 241 -12.35 7.49 36.17
C LYS A 241 -13.54 7.22 35.25
N SER A 242 -14.55 6.51 35.75
CA SER A 242 -15.89 6.44 35.13
C SER A 242 -16.50 7.85 35.09
N PRO A 243 -16.54 8.51 33.93
CA PRO A 243 -16.96 9.89 33.82
C PRO A 243 -18.49 10.00 33.82
N TYR A 244 -18.96 11.19 34.20
CA TYR A 244 -20.34 11.55 34.01
C TYR A 244 -20.62 11.83 32.53
N ILE A 245 -21.66 11.22 31.95
CA ILE A 245 -22.09 11.49 30.58
C ILE A 245 -23.26 12.48 30.61
N ASP A 246 -23.08 13.64 29.96
CA ASP A 246 -24.10 14.66 29.89
C ASP A 246 -25.31 14.26 29.03
N ASP A 247 -26.44 14.98 29.17
CA ASP A 247 -27.70 14.63 28.49
C ASP A 247 -27.61 14.75 26.96
N LYS A 248 -26.75 15.64 26.44
CA LYS A 248 -26.55 15.82 25.00
C LYS A 248 -25.87 14.59 24.42
N ASN A 249 -24.74 14.20 25.00
CA ASN A 249 -23.97 13.04 24.56
C ASN A 249 -24.76 11.76 24.77
N ARG A 250 -25.50 11.63 25.88
CA ARG A 250 -26.39 10.50 26.16
C ARG A 250 -27.40 10.28 25.04
N ARG A 251 -28.14 11.33 24.64
CA ARG A 251 -29.13 11.24 23.55
C ARG A 251 -28.47 10.85 22.20
N THR A 252 -27.29 11.38 21.92
CA THR A 252 -26.58 11.07 20.68
C THR A 252 -26.07 9.62 20.69
N LEU A 253 -25.54 9.13 21.81
CA LEU A 253 -25.16 7.74 22.00
C LEU A 253 -26.35 6.80 21.79
N GLU A 254 -27.48 7.07 22.44
CA GLU A 254 -28.67 6.24 22.34
C GLU A 254 -29.20 6.16 20.91
N LYS A 255 -29.14 7.27 20.18
CA LYS A 255 -29.50 7.32 18.76
C LYS A 255 -28.54 6.52 17.88
N LEU A 256 -27.23 6.71 18.07
CA LEU A 256 -26.20 6.09 17.21
C LEU A 256 -26.08 4.58 17.43
N PHE A 257 -26.26 4.13 18.69
CA PHE A 257 -26.12 2.71 19.07
C PHE A 257 -27.46 1.98 19.18
N ASN A 258 -28.58 2.69 19.08
CA ASN A 258 -29.92 2.13 19.32
C ASN A 258 -30.01 1.34 20.66
N LYS A 259 -29.38 1.87 21.71
CA LYS A 259 -29.23 1.25 23.01
C LYS A 259 -29.24 2.31 24.11
N LYS A 260 -29.87 2.05 25.25
CA LYS A 260 -29.88 2.99 26.38
C LYS A 260 -28.44 3.19 26.89
N ALA A 261 -28.05 4.44 27.07
CA ALA A 261 -26.77 4.79 27.67
C ALA A 261 -26.72 4.37 29.15
N PRO A 262 -25.54 4.04 29.70
CA PRO A 262 -25.40 3.69 31.11
C PRO A 262 -25.83 4.85 31.99
N LEU A 263 -26.38 4.54 33.15
CA LEU A 263 -26.78 5.54 34.14
C LEU A 263 -25.53 6.15 34.80
N ASN A 264 -25.57 7.46 35.03
CA ASN A 264 -24.53 8.10 35.81
C ASN A 264 -24.64 7.69 37.28
N ASN A 265 -23.59 7.16 37.86
CA ASN A 265 -23.53 6.73 39.25
C ASN A 265 -23.18 7.84 40.24
N ARG A 266 -22.94 9.05 39.74
CA ARG A 266 -22.57 10.25 40.52
C ARG A 266 -23.12 11.53 39.88
N GLU A 267 -23.10 12.61 40.65
CA GLU A 267 -23.45 13.94 40.15
C GLU A 267 -22.31 14.52 39.32
N TYR A 268 -22.68 15.42 38.38
CA TYR A 268 -21.72 16.20 37.60
C TYR A 268 -21.01 17.19 38.49
N GLY A 269 -19.70 17.31 38.40
CA GLY A 269 -18.97 18.28 39.23
C GLY A 269 -17.45 18.30 39.14
N ASP A 270 -16.88 17.48 38.23
CA ASP A 270 -15.43 17.38 38.04
C ASP A 270 -15.02 18.02 36.70
N GLU A 271 -13.87 18.74 36.68
CA GLU A 271 -13.31 19.29 35.44
C GLU A 271 -13.04 18.19 34.41
N LEU A 272 -12.70 16.98 34.85
CA LEU A 272 -12.54 15.83 33.97
C LEU A 272 -13.84 15.44 33.24
N ASP A 273 -15.01 15.66 33.85
CA ASP A 273 -16.29 15.42 33.20
C ASP A 273 -16.48 16.35 32.00
N LEU A 274 -16.04 17.61 32.13
CA LEU A 274 -16.11 18.58 31.02
C LEU A 274 -15.22 18.11 29.86
N VAL A 275 -13.98 17.72 30.16
CA VAL A 275 -13.01 17.24 29.16
C VAL A 275 -13.55 15.98 28.49
N TYR A 276 -14.02 15.02 29.27
CA TYR A 276 -14.59 13.77 28.71
C TYR A 276 -15.76 14.03 27.78
N ASN A 277 -16.74 14.82 28.22
CA ASN A 277 -17.92 15.12 27.42
C ASN A 277 -17.59 15.92 26.16
N TYR A 278 -16.61 16.80 26.20
CA TYR A 278 -16.12 17.50 25.01
C TYR A 278 -15.57 16.50 23.97
N HIS A 279 -14.67 15.62 24.40
CA HIS A 279 -14.07 14.64 23.49
C HIS A 279 -15.09 13.59 23.00
N LEU A 280 -15.98 13.13 23.88
CA LEU A 280 -17.07 12.23 23.52
C LEU A 280 -18.00 12.87 22.48
N ASN A 281 -18.39 14.15 22.68
CA ASN A 281 -19.20 14.86 21.70
C ASN A 281 -18.52 14.94 20.33
N LYS A 282 -17.22 15.20 20.30
CA LYS A 282 -16.46 15.25 19.03
C LYS A 282 -16.42 13.89 18.31
N ILE A 283 -16.22 12.81 19.03
CA ILE A 283 -16.28 11.46 18.49
C ILE A 283 -17.66 11.17 17.88
N LEU A 284 -18.73 11.50 18.62
CA LEU A 284 -20.10 11.26 18.19
C LEU A 284 -20.49 12.12 16.96
N GLU A 285 -20.06 13.38 16.92
CA GLU A 285 -20.23 14.26 15.75
C GLU A 285 -19.51 13.65 14.53
N ASN A 286 -18.25 13.26 14.66
CA ASN A 286 -17.48 12.66 13.57
C ASN A 286 -18.11 11.36 13.07
N LEU A 287 -18.52 10.46 13.98
CA LEU A 287 -19.19 9.21 13.60
C LEU A 287 -20.53 9.45 12.89
N SER A 288 -21.30 10.45 13.34
CA SER A 288 -22.56 10.80 12.69
C SER A 288 -22.34 11.36 11.29
N LEU A 289 -21.26 12.14 11.08
CA LEU A 289 -20.88 12.63 9.75
C LEU A 289 -20.43 11.48 8.85
N ILE A 290 -19.59 10.58 9.35
CA ILE A 290 -19.15 9.40 8.58
C ILE A 290 -20.36 8.54 8.18
N ASP A 291 -21.28 8.28 9.11
CA ASP A 291 -22.51 7.51 8.85
C ASP A 291 -23.39 8.14 7.76
N SER A 292 -23.41 9.46 7.68
CA SER A 292 -24.17 10.19 6.65
C SER A 292 -23.53 10.15 5.25
N ILE A 293 -22.24 9.80 5.16
CA ILE A 293 -21.50 9.72 3.91
C ILE A 293 -21.43 8.28 3.40
N LEU A 294 -21.49 7.28 4.30
CA LEU A 294 -21.48 5.84 3.99
C LEU A 294 -22.80 5.34 3.42
#